data_750188feb92717f6f56ec99a7ecb184b
#
_entry.id   750188feb92717f6f56ec99a7ecb184b
#
_cell.length_a   1.000
_cell.length_b   1.000
_cell.length_c   1.000
_cell.angle_alpha   90.00
_cell.angle_beta   90.00
_cell.angle_gamma   90.00
#
_symmetry.space_group_name_H-M   'P 1'
#
loop_
_entity.id
_entity.type
_entity.pdbx_description
1 polymer ?
#
loop_
_entity_poly.entity_id
_entity_poly.type
_entity_poly.pdbx_seq_one_letter_code
_entity_poly.pdbx_strand_id
1 'polypeptide(L)'
;MAKVVVCTWGGSEDALALGVEETLTIGRGLADALGAELELLVLGATPRNAAEVAGRHGATTLDRVTDAKLSAGEPDALVEALAQICTARAPRVVLFPQNFEVRLVAPRLAGRLGAPIIMNGVGAGVEDGRLRVTASAYGGDTRAVYEVTGAGTTLVAVSTTAVRAEAAATATSPTVTDVSVKLDGVSERIRVVVRAQAQGPRLEDAEIIVAGGRGLGSPEHYKLVEQLAEALGGMAGASRPLVDEGWVDASRQVGLTGRITRPALYVAVGISGASQHMAGCSAAKTIVAINTDRDAAIFQYARYGIVGDCREILPELIRAARERRANP
;
A
#
# COMPACT_ATOMS: atom_id res chain seq x y z
N MET A 1 -23.99 16.94 -7.65
CA MET A 1 -23.92 15.71 -6.85
C MET A 1 -22.71 15.76 -5.95
N ALA A 2 -22.74 15.09 -4.80
CA ALA A 2 -21.57 14.94 -3.96
C ALA A 2 -20.51 14.11 -4.71
N LYS A 3 -19.22 14.33 -4.41
CA LYS A 3 -18.12 13.63 -5.06
C LYS A 3 -17.25 12.93 -4.01
N VAL A 4 -16.86 11.69 -4.32
CA VAL A 4 -15.78 10.97 -3.67
C VAL A 4 -14.62 10.91 -4.65
N VAL A 5 -13.49 11.50 -4.28
CA VAL A 5 -12.32 11.64 -5.15
C VAL A 5 -11.22 10.73 -4.62
N VAL A 6 -10.70 9.85 -5.46
CA VAL A 6 -9.44 9.14 -5.21
C VAL A 6 -8.34 9.93 -5.90
N CYS A 7 -7.38 10.40 -5.14
CA CYS A 7 -6.31 11.25 -5.64
C CYS A 7 -4.96 10.53 -5.58
N THR A 8 -4.20 10.60 -6.69
CA THR A 8 -2.88 9.96 -6.81
C THR A 8 -1.91 10.78 -7.64
N TRP A 9 -0.62 10.49 -7.47
CA TRP A 9 0.51 10.99 -8.27
C TRP A 9 1.67 9.99 -8.21
N GLY A 10 2.70 10.19 -9.00
CA GLY A 10 3.95 9.42 -8.90
C GLY A 10 3.88 7.99 -9.44
N GLY A 11 2.96 7.70 -10.34
CA GLY A 11 2.94 6.45 -11.11
C GLY A 11 4.05 6.36 -12.16
N SER A 12 4.12 5.24 -12.87
CA SER A 12 4.95 5.07 -14.07
C SER A 12 4.18 5.47 -15.34
N GLU A 13 4.82 5.38 -16.52
CA GLU A 13 4.11 5.62 -17.79
C GLU A 13 2.96 4.64 -18.04
N ASP A 14 3.05 3.43 -17.52
CA ASP A 14 2.12 2.35 -17.80
C ASP A 14 1.26 1.94 -16.59
N ALA A 15 1.58 2.43 -15.37
CA ALA A 15 0.85 2.03 -14.17
C ALA A 15 0.67 3.17 -13.16
N LEU A 16 -0.53 3.21 -12.56
CA LEU A 16 -0.85 4.06 -11.42
C LEU A 16 0.02 3.68 -10.20
N ALA A 17 0.16 4.62 -9.27
CA ALA A 17 0.87 4.36 -8.02
C ALA A 17 0.23 3.20 -7.24
N LEU A 18 1.04 2.49 -6.45
CA LEU A 18 0.58 1.37 -5.63
C LEU A 18 -0.54 1.80 -4.67
N GLY A 19 -1.55 0.95 -4.54
CA GLY A 19 -2.67 1.16 -3.62
C GLY A 19 -3.82 1.98 -4.18
N VAL A 20 -3.74 2.45 -5.43
CA VAL A 20 -4.84 3.19 -6.08
C VAL A 20 -6.06 2.30 -6.27
N GLU A 21 -5.89 1.07 -6.70
CA GLU A 21 -7.01 0.13 -6.94
C GLU A 21 -7.75 -0.22 -5.65
N GLU A 22 -7.01 -0.43 -4.55
CA GLU A 22 -7.57 -0.65 -3.22
C GLU A 22 -8.31 0.60 -2.71
N THR A 23 -7.74 1.77 -2.96
CA THR A 23 -8.35 3.05 -2.58
C THR A 23 -9.62 3.32 -3.40
N LEU A 24 -9.63 2.98 -4.69
CA LEU A 24 -10.83 3.03 -5.54
C LEU A 24 -11.91 2.08 -5.05
N THR A 25 -11.53 0.89 -4.54
CA THR A 25 -12.49 -0.06 -3.96
C THR A 25 -13.22 0.53 -2.74
N ILE A 26 -12.49 1.17 -1.82
CA ILE A 26 -13.09 1.92 -0.70
C ILE A 26 -13.92 3.10 -1.20
N GLY A 27 -13.37 3.85 -2.16
CA GLY A 27 -14.02 5.02 -2.75
C GLY A 27 -15.36 4.69 -3.38
N ARG A 28 -15.47 3.56 -4.08
CA ARG A 28 -16.71 3.05 -4.66
C ARG A 28 -17.75 2.77 -3.58
N GLY A 29 -17.38 2.01 -2.54
CA GLY A 29 -18.32 1.73 -1.43
C GLY A 29 -18.81 2.99 -0.74
N LEU A 30 -17.96 4.01 -0.59
CA LEU A 30 -18.37 5.31 -0.07
C LEU A 30 -19.27 6.09 -1.04
N ALA A 31 -18.95 6.09 -2.32
CA ALA A 31 -19.75 6.77 -3.35
C ALA A 31 -21.17 6.17 -3.40
N ASP A 32 -21.28 4.85 -3.39
CA ASP A 32 -22.55 4.13 -3.36
C ASP A 32 -23.37 4.50 -2.09
N ALA A 33 -22.74 4.48 -0.91
CA ALA A 33 -23.38 4.78 0.36
C ALA A 33 -23.81 6.27 0.49
N LEU A 34 -23.12 7.19 -0.17
CA LEU A 34 -23.40 8.63 -0.18
C LEU A 34 -24.29 9.07 -1.35
N GLY A 35 -24.63 8.19 -2.30
CA GLY A 35 -25.26 8.58 -3.56
C GLY A 35 -24.40 9.60 -4.35
N ALA A 36 -23.08 9.43 -4.31
CA ALA A 36 -22.08 10.31 -4.86
C ALA A 36 -21.42 9.73 -6.13
N GLU A 37 -20.75 10.56 -6.90
CA GLU A 37 -19.92 10.13 -8.03
C GLU A 37 -18.51 9.76 -7.53
N LEU A 38 -17.95 8.67 -8.06
CA LEU A 38 -16.54 8.30 -7.85
C LEU A 38 -15.68 8.90 -8.97
N GLU A 39 -14.67 9.65 -8.58
CA GLU A 39 -13.71 10.32 -9.46
C GLU A 39 -12.29 9.84 -9.16
N LEU A 40 -11.50 9.57 -10.20
CA LEU A 40 -10.05 9.41 -10.09
C LEU A 40 -9.38 10.72 -10.53
N LEU A 41 -8.60 11.33 -9.64
CA LEU A 41 -7.80 12.51 -9.89
C LEU A 41 -6.31 12.13 -9.95
N VAL A 42 -5.66 12.39 -11.08
CA VAL A 42 -4.22 12.13 -11.27
C VAL A 42 -3.48 13.45 -11.42
N LEU A 43 -2.50 13.68 -10.57
CA LEU A 43 -1.63 14.87 -10.59
C LEU A 43 -0.27 14.51 -11.21
N GLY A 44 0.18 15.30 -12.17
CA GLY A 44 1.40 15.09 -12.93
C GLY A 44 1.23 14.16 -14.13
N ALA A 45 2.19 13.28 -14.36
CA ALA A 45 2.12 12.31 -15.47
C ALA A 45 0.97 11.31 -15.26
N THR A 46 0.11 11.19 -16.26
CA THR A 46 -1.02 10.25 -16.21
C THR A 46 -0.64 8.97 -16.95
N PRO A 47 -0.65 7.80 -16.28
CA PRO A 47 -0.40 6.51 -16.89
C PRO A 47 -1.39 6.16 -18.00
N ARG A 48 -0.93 5.42 -19.01
CA ARG A 48 -1.76 5.00 -20.15
C ARG A 48 -2.97 4.17 -19.74
N ASN A 49 -2.83 3.34 -18.69
CA ASN A 49 -3.91 2.48 -18.19
C ASN A 49 -4.86 3.18 -17.20
N ALA A 50 -4.66 4.48 -16.88
CA ALA A 50 -5.42 5.16 -15.83
C ALA A 50 -6.93 5.14 -16.06
N ALA A 51 -7.39 5.35 -17.30
CA ALA A 51 -8.82 5.33 -17.63
C ALA A 51 -9.40 3.91 -17.52
N GLU A 52 -8.65 2.89 -17.96
CA GLU A 52 -9.07 1.49 -17.84
C GLU A 52 -9.20 1.08 -16.37
N VAL A 53 -8.19 1.39 -15.54
CA VAL A 53 -8.21 1.10 -14.11
C VAL A 53 -9.36 1.84 -13.42
N ALA A 54 -9.53 3.13 -13.68
CA ALA A 54 -10.63 3.92 -13.14
C ALA A 54 -11.99 3.29 -13.48
N GLY A 55 -12.21 2.96 -14.75
CA GLY A 55 -13.46 2.34 -15.22
C GLY A 55 -13.70 0.94 -14.65
N ARG A 56 -12.66 0.11 -14.57
CA ARG A 56 -12.73 -1.23 -13.95
C ARG A 56 -13.17 -1.18 -12.50
N HIS A 57 -12.82 -0.10 -11.78
CA HIS A 57 -13.21 0.10 -10.38
C HIS A 57 -14.46 0.97 -10.19
N GLY A 58 -15.15 1.36 -11.26
CA GLY A 58 -16.44 2.05 -11.21
C GLY A 58 -16.36 3.58 -11.12
N ALA A 59 -15.19 4.18 -11.35
CA ALA A 59 -15.10 5.63 -11.45
C ALA A 59 -15.78 6.14 -12.75
N THR A 60 -16.52 7.22 -12.64
CA THR A 60 -17.24 7.84 -13.78
C THR A 60 -16.45 8.97 -14.43
N THR A 61 -15.44 9.47 -13.74
CA THR A 61 -14.58 10.57 -14.21
C THR A 61 -13.12 10.27 -13.92
N LEU A 62 -12.25 10.59 -14.88
CA LEU A 62 -10.80 10.65 -14.71
C LEU A 62 -10.35 12.09 -14.97
N ASP A 63 -9.98 12.79 -13.91
CA ASP A 63 -9.41 14.13 -14.01
C ASP A 63 -7.89 14.09 -14.03
N ARG A 64 -7.28 14.85 -14.93
CA ARG A 64 -5.84 14.96 -15.10
C ARG A 64 -5.38 16.37 -14.85
N VAL A 65 -4.32 16.53 -14.08
CA VAL A 65 -3.65 17.83 -13.87
C VAL A 65 -2.21 17.70 -14.31
N THR A 66 -1.91 18.17 -15.50
CA THR A 66 -0.56 18.05 -16.09
C THR A 66 0.23 19.32 -15.83
N ASP A 67 1.32 19.19 -15.06
CA ASP A 67 2.28 20.26 -14.79
C ASP A 67 3.65 19.65 -14.45
N ALA A 68 4.74 20.33 -14.84
CA ALA A 68 6.10 19.84 -14.61
C ALA A 68 6.44 19.68 -13.11
N LYS A 69 6.00 20.62 -12.26
CA LYS A 69 6.20 20.57 -10.80
C LYS A 69 5.47 19.37 -10.19
N LEU A 70 4.26 19.09 -10.66
CA LEU A 70 3.47 17.94 -10.20
C LEU A 70 4.10 16.63 -10.65
N SER A 71 4.63 16.56 -11.87
CA SER A 71 5.34 15.39 -12.38
C SER A 71 6.65 15.14 -11.63
N ALA A 72 7.31 16.19 -11.13
CA ALA A 72 8.47 16.10 -10.27
C ALA A 72 8.11 15.63 -8.84
N GLY A 73 6.82 15.62 -8.49
CA GLY A 73 6.33 15.27 -7.14
C GLY A 73 6.70 16.31 -6.08
N GLU A 74 6.74 17.59 -6.47
CA GLU A 74 7.06 18.68 -5.55
C GLU A 74 5.93 18.88 -4.53
N PRO A 75 6.19 18.75 -3.21
CA PRO A 75 5.12 18.72 -2.20
C PRO A 75 4.35 20.02 -2.05
N ASP A 76 4.99 21.18 -2.21
CA ASP A 76 4.30 22.48 -2.11
C ASP A 76 3.38 22.70 -3.32
N ALA A 77 3.80 22.28 -4.52
CA ALA A 77 2.97 22.32 -5.73
C ALA A 77 1.77 21.38 -5.63
N LEU A 78 1.97 20.14 -5.11
CA LEU A 78 0.89 19.19 -4.88
C LEU A 78 -0.16 19.73 -3.90
N VAL A 79 0.27 20.33 -2.78
CA VAL A 79 -0.64 20.95 -1.80
C VAL A 79 -1.42 22.11 -2.43
N GLU A 80 -0.75 22.98 -3.22
CA GLU A 80 -1.39 24.10 -3.88
C GLU A 80 -2.44 23.64 -4.90
N ALA A 81 -2.07 22.71 -5.79
CA ALA A 81 -2.99 22.17 -6.79
C ALA A 81 -4.24 21.56 -6.14
N LEU A 82 -4.05 20.72 -5.14
CA LEU A 82 -5.14 20.09 -4.40
C LEU A 82 -6.00 21.11 -3.65
N ALA A 83 -5.40 22.14 -3.06
CA ALA A 83 -6.15 23.20 -2.38
C ALA A 83 -7.06 23.96 -3.36
N GLN A 84 -6.56 24.30 -4.55
CA GLN A 84 -7.37 24.95 -5.60
C GLN A 84 -8.54 24.05 -6.04
N ILE A 85 -8.27 22.78 -6.31
CA ILE A 85 -9.28 21.81 -6.75
C ILE A 85 -10.34 21.60 -5.68
N CYS A 86 -9.91 21.33 -4.43
CA CYS A 86 -10.85 21.10 -3.32
C CYS A 86 -11.68 22.35 -3.01
N THR A 87 -11.10 23.55 -3.08
CA THR A 87 -11.84 24.81 -2.88
C THR A 87 -12.88 25.04 -3.98
N ALA A 88 -12.52 24.75 -5.23
CA ALA A 88 -13.42 24.98 -6.37
C ALA A 88 -14.56 23.95 -6.44
N ARG A 89 -14.32 22.70 -6.05
CA ARG A 89 -15.25 21.57 -6.26
C ARG A 89 -15.93 21.06 -4.98
N ALA A 90 -15.37 21.39 -3.82
CA ALA A 90 -15.85 20.98 -2.51
C ALA A 90 -16.23 19.46 -2.45
N PRO A 91 -15.32 18.53 -2.81
CA PRO A 91 -15.62 17.10 -2.73
C PRO A 91 -15.97 16.69 -1.31
N ARG A 92 -16.90 15.74 -1.14
CA ARG A 92 -17.28 15.28 0.20
C ARG A 92 -16.15 14.52 0.88
N VAL A 93 -15.44 13.67 0.10
CA VAL A 93 -14.30 12.89 0.60
C VAL A 93 -13.20 12.89 -0.45
N VAL A 94 -11.96 13.08 -0.01
CA VAL A 94 -10.75 12.84 -0.82
C VAL A 94 -9.97 11.72 -0.18
N LEU A 95 -9.75 10.66 -0.93
CA LEU A 95 -9.01 9.46 -0.52
C LEU A 95 -7.63 9.47 -1.17
N PHE A 96 -6.61 9.11 -0.42
CA PHE A 96 -5.25 8.98 -0.91
C PHE A 96 -4.72 7.57 -0.61
N PRO A 97 -4.10 6.85 -1.56
CA PRO A 97 -3.33 5.65 -1.25
C PRO A 97 -2.12 6.06 -0.39
N GLN A 98 -2.10 5.64 0.88
CA GLN A 98 -1.11 6.12 1.84
C GLN A 98 0.29 5.61 1.52
N ASN A 99 1.18 6.55 1.25
CA ASN A 99 2.62 6.33 1.07
C ASN A 99 3.41 7.43 1.83
N PHE A 100 4.72 7.46 1.64
CA PHE A 100 5.56 8.48 2.28
C PHE A 100 5.20 9.90 1.83
N GLU A 101 4.96 10.11 0.54
CA GLU A 101 4.64 11.43 -0.02
C GLU A 101 3.28 11.94 0.46
N VAL A 102 2.27 11.07 0.54
CA VAL A 102 0.94 11.41 1.09
C VAL A 102 1.05 11.88 2.54
N ARG A 103 1.97 11.32 3.35
CA ARG A 103 2.22 11.79 4.73
C ARG A 103 2.79 13.22 4.78
N LEU A 104 3.45 13.67 3.73
CA LEU A 104 3.92 15.05 3.61
C LEU A 104 2.86 15.99 3.07
N VAL A 105 2.02 15.54 2.14
CA VAL A 105 1.07 16.38 1.41
C VAL A 105 -0.28 16.49 2.13
N ALA A 106 -0.90 15.37 2.51
CA ALA A 106 -2.28 15.37 2.97
C ALA A 106 -2.51 16.12 4.30
N PRO A 107 -1.66 16.05 5.34
CA PRO A 107 -1.82 16.87 6.54
C PRO A 107 -1.66 18.38 6.29
N ARG A 108 -0.79 18.75 5.36
CA ARG A 108 -0.59 20.17 4.99
C ARG A 108 -1.80 20.69 4.21
N LEU A 109 -2.36 19.87 3.33
CA LEU A 109 -3.61 20.17 2.65
C LEU A 109 -4.77 20.34 3.64
N ALA A 110 -4.88 19.45 4.63
CA ALA A 110 -5.89 19.53 5.69
C ALA A 110 -5.81 20.86 6.44
N GLY A 111 -4.61 21.26 6.88
CA GLY A 111 -4.38 22.54 7.53
C GLY A 111 -4.75 23.74 6.65
N ARG A 112 -4.48 23.66 5.34
CA ARG A 112 -4.79 24.74 4.40
C ARG A 112 -6.31 24.89 4.12
N LEU A 113 -7.02 23.77 4.11
CA LEU A 113 -8.48 23.72 3.89
C LEU A 113 -9.31 23.89 5.18
N GLY A 114 -8.67 23.82 6.36
CA GLY A 114 -9.39 23.68 7.63
C GLY A 114 -10.21 22.39 7.68
N ALA A 115 -9.77 21.33 7.00
CA ALA A 115 -10.47 20.08 6.83
C ALA A 115 -9.97 18.99 7.80
N PRO A 116 -10.82 18.08 8.28
CA PRO A 116 -10.35 16.92 9.02
C PRO A 116 -9.57 15.97 8.10
N ILE A 117 -8.53 15.33 8.67
CA ILE A 117 -7.79 14.26 8.01
C ILE A 117 -7.68 13.04 8.93
N ILE A 118 -7.92 11.87 8.36
CA ILE A 118 -7.72 10.58 9.05
C ILE A 118 -6.62 9.83 8.29
N MET A 119 -5.51 9.57 8.99
CA MET A 119 -4.39 8.77 8.48
C MET A 119 -4.57 7.30 8.85
N ASN A 120 -3.88 6.41 8.13
CA ASN A 120 -3.93 4.96 8.34
C ASN A 120 -5.36 4.37 8.27
N GLY A 121 -6.21 4.91 7.41
CA GLY A 121 -7.56 4.41 7.18
C GLY A 121 -7.53 2.97 6.67
N VAL A 122 -8.27 2.09 7.31
CA VAL A 122 -8.39 0.66 6.95
C VAL A 122 -9.79 0.30 6.46
N GLY A 123 -10.73 1.25 6.53
CA GLY A 123 -12.09 1.13 6.05
C GLY A 123 -12.81 2.45 6.22
N ALA A 124 -13.81 2.68 5.38
CA ALA A 124 -14.69 3.84 5.47
C ALA A 124 -16.10 3.46 5.02
N GLY A 125 -17.11 4.06 5.63
CA GLY A 125 -18.51 3.81 5.33
C GLY A 125 -19.41 4.94 5.83
N VAL A 126 -20.70 4.78 5.62
CA VAL A 126 -21.74 5.68 6.13
C VAL A 126 -22.65 4.89 7.06
N GLU A 127 -22.85 5.39 8.26
CA GLU A 127 -23.76 4.81 9.25
C GLU A 127 -24.57 5.94 9.85
N ASP A 128 -25.89 5.77 9.92
CA ASP A 128 -26.85 6.79 10.36
C ASP A 128 -26.69 8.14 9.63
N GLY A 129 -26.36 8.10 8.32
CA GLY A 129 -26.10 9.28 7.49
C GLY A 129 -24.78 10.00 7.77
N ARG A 130 -23.92 9.46 8.62
CA ARG A 130 -22.63 10.03 8.99
C ARG A 130 -21.47 9.23 8.43
N LEU A 131 -20.46 9.94 7.94
CA LEU A 131 -19.22 9.33 7.47
C LEU A 131 -18.44 8.79 8.67
N ARG A 132 -18.13 7.51 8.65
CA ARG A 132 -17.26 6.85 9.61
C ARG A 132 -16.03 6.28 8.92
N VAL A 133 -14.88 6.49 9.52
CA VAL A 133 -13.59 5.97 9.02
C VAL A 133 -12.95 5.16 10.13
N THR A 134 -12.66 3.91 9.85
CA THR A 134 -11.87 3.05 10.73
C THR A 134 -10.40 3.22 10.37
N ALA A 135 -9.57 3.53 11.34
CA ALA A 135 -8.13 3.67 11.17
C ALA A 135 -7.35 2.74 12.10
N SER A 136 -6.21 2.27 11.62
CA SER A 136 -5.24 1.54 12.43
C SER A 136 -4.51 2.49 13.37
N ALA A 137 -4.43 2.14 14.65
CA ALA A 137 -3.76 2.89 15.70
C ALA A 137 -2.75 2.01 16.45
N TYR A 138 -1.81 2.63 17.16
CA TYR A 138 -0.81 1.96 18.00
C TYR A 138 -0.07 0.81 17.30
N GLY A 139 0.42 1.07 16.08
CA GLY A 139 1.19 0.06 15.33
C GLY A 139 0.35 -1.07 14.71
N GLY A 140 -0.98 -0.97 14.73
CA GLY A 140 -1.88 -1.98 14.19
C GLY A 140 -2.64 -2.80 15.23
N ASP A 141 -2.27 -2.66 16.50
CA ASP A 141 -2.86 -3.45 17.60
C ASP A 141 -4.29 -3.01 17.94
N THR A 142 -4.66 -1.79 17.53
CA THR A 142 -5.98 -1.20 17.84
C THR A 142 -6.58 -0.58 16.58
N ARG A 143 -7.88 -0.61 16.49
CA ARG A 143 -8.66 0.11 15.49
C ARG A 143 -9.46 1.21 16.16
N ALA A 144 -9.33 2.44 15.68
CA ALA A 144 -10.14 3.57 16.08
C ALA A 144 -11.19 3.86 15.01
N VAL A 145 -12.44 4.06 15.42
CA VAL A 145 -13.52 4.49 14.53
C VAL A 145 -13.77 5.97 14.77
N TYR A 146 -13.56 6.77 13.71
CA TYR A 146 -13.79 8.21 13.72
C TYR A 146 -15.11 8.51 13.02
N GLU A 147 -15.98 9.25 13.65
CA GLU A 147 -17.19 9.82 13.05
C GLU A 147 -16.92 11.26 12.63
N VAL A 148 -17.21 11.58 11.39
CA VAL A 148 -17.03 12.93 10.86
C VAL A 148 -18.29 13.75 11.11
N THR A 149 -18.16 14.80 11.93
CA THR A 149 -19.30 15.64 12.34
C THR A 149 -19.58 16.81 11.40
N GLY A 150 -18.60 17.19 10.56
CA GLY A 150 -18.72 18.31 9.60
C GLY A 150 -19.30 17.88 8.24
N ALA A 151 -19.91 18.85 7.53
CA ALA A 151 -20.44 18.64 6.18
C ALA A 151 -19.39 18.93 5.07
N GLY A 152 -18.24 19.51 5.41
CA GLY A 152 -17.19 19.88 4.45
C GLY A 152 -16.37 18.69 3.94
N THR A 153 -15.35 19.02 3.17
CA THR A 153 -14.40 18.02 2.65
C THR A 153 -13.69 17.30 3.79
N THR A 154 -13.64 15.97 3.70
CA THR A 154 -12.87 15.11 4.60
C THR A 154 -11.74 14.45 3.83
N LEU A 155 -10.54 14.45 4.38
CA LEU A 155 -9.37 13.79 3.78
C LEU A 155 -9.12 12.47 4.51
N VAL A 156 -8.81 11.41 3.74
CA VAL A 156 -8.49 10.09 4.30
C VAL A 156 -7.30 9.52 3.57
N ALA A 157 -6.23 9.20 4.30
CA ALA A 157 -5.12 8.42 3.77
C ALA A 157 -5.35 6.94 4.06
N VAL A 158 -5.58 6.16 3.02
CA VAL A 158 -5.95 4.75 3.07
C VAL A 158 -4.70 3.89 3.15
N SER A 159 -4.61 3.04 4.16
CA SER A 159 -3.59 1.99 4.24
C SER A 159 -3.86 0.94 3.16
N THR A 160 -2.98 0.86 2.20
CA THR A 160 -3.13 0.00 1.02
C THR A 160 -3.10 -1.49 1.33
N THR A 161 -2.71 -1.88 2.56
CA THR A 161 -2.71 -3.27 3.03
C THR A 161 -4.02 -3.73 3.63
N ALA A 162 -4.94 -2.80 3.89
CA ALA A 162 -6.15 -3.09 4.65
C ALA A 162 -7.30 -3.67 3.82
N VAL A 163 -7.29 -3.40 2.53
CA VAL A 163 -8.37 -3.77 1.61
C VAL A 163 -7.77 -4.45 0.38
N ARG A 164 -8.43 -5.47 -0.11
CA ARG A 164 -8.09 -6.09 -1.39
C ARG A 164 -8.71 -5.25 -2.51
N ALA A 165 -7.98 -5.05 -3.61
CA ALA A 165 -8.53 -4.43 -4.81
C ALA A 165 -9.61 -5.33 -5.43
N GLU A 166 -10.80 -4.78 -5.64
CA GLU A 166 -11.94 -5.49 -6.21
C GLU A 166 -12.54 -4.66 -7.35
N ALA A 167 -12.62 -5.27 -8.53
CA ALA A 167 -13.29 -4.66 -9.67
C ALA A 167 -14.77 -4.39 -9.34
N ALA A 168 -15.35 -3.38 -9.97
CA ALA A 168 -16.78 -3.13 -9.92
C ALA A 168 -17.54 -4.26 -10.61
N ALA A 169 -18.77 -4.55 -10.16
CA ALA A 169 -19.65 -5.52 -10.79
C ALA A 169 -19.91 -5.17 -12.27
N THR A 170 -19.95 -3.87 -12.57
CA THR A 170 -20.07 -3.34 -13.94
C THR A 170 -18.99 -2.27 -14.11
N ALA A 171 -18.13 -2.44 -15.08
CA ALA A 171 -17.12 -1.44 -15.41
C ALA A 171 -17.81 -0.20 -16.06
N THR A 172 -17.25 0.96 -15.78
CA THR A 172 -17.66 2.24 -16.39
C THR A 172 -16.70 2.64 -17.52
N SER A 173 -17.10 3.65 -18.30
CA SER A 173 -16.22 4.35 -19.23
C SER A 173 -16.03 5.78 -18.71
N PRO A 174 -14.95 6.07 -17.98
CA PRO A 174 -14.77 7.37 -17.36
C PRO A 174 -14.66 8.49 -18.39
N THR A 175 -15.35 9.61 -18.15
CA THR A 175 -15.09 10.85 -18.89
C THR A 175 -13.73 11.37 -18.47
N VAL A 176 -12.83 11.59 -19.42
CA VAL A 176 -11.50 12.13 -19.17
C VAL A 176 -11.53 13.65 -19.30
N THR A 177 -11.08 14.37 -18.26
CA THR A 177 -11.08 15.83 -18.21
C THR A 177 -9.70 16.36 -17.81
N ASP A 178 -9.22 17.37 -18.51
CA ASP A 178 -8.02 18.10 -18.13
C ASP A 178 -8.38 19.26 -17.21
N VAL A 179 -7.78 19.30 -16.04
CA VAL A 179 -8.02 20.31 -15.00
C VAL A 179 -6.82 21.24 -14.92
N SER A 180 -7.07 22.52 -15.03
CA SER A 180 -6.03 23.55 -14.94
C SER A 180 -5.89 24.06 -13.50
N VAL A 181 -4.65 24.23 -13.06
CA VAL A 181 -4.27 24.86 -11.78
C VAL A 181 -3.21 25.93 -12.02
N LYS A 182 -3.08 26.87 -11.10
CA LYS A 182 -2.08 27.95 -11.18
C LYS A 182 -0.95 27.68 -10.20
N LEU A 183 0.23 27.33 -10.71
CA LEU A 183 1.41 26.98 -9.90
C LEU A 183 2.61 27.94 -10.07
N ASP A 184 2.46 29.00 -10.88
CA ASP A 184 3.56 29.93 -11.20
C ASP A 184 4.18 30.60 -9.96
N GLY A 185 3.36 30.90 -8.95
CA GLY A 185 3.80 31.52 -7.69
C GLY A 185 4.25 30.55 -6.61
N VAL A 186 4.25 29.23 -6.87
CA VAL A 186 4.62 28.25 -5.86
C VAL A 186 6.14 28.12 -5.79
N SER A 187 6.69 28.36 -4.60
CA SER A 187 8.10 28.15 -4.26
C SER A 187 8.24 26.92 -3.39
N GLU A 188 8.99 25.94 -3.85
CA GLU A 188 9.23 24.71 -3.11
C GLU A 188 10.17 24.97 -1.91
N ARG A 189 9.74 24.61 -0.72
CA ARG A 189 10.52 24.68 0.51
C ARG A 189 11.24 23.37 0.82
N ILE A 190 10.83 22.29 0.15
CA ILE A 190 11.42 20.95 0.24
C ILE A 190 11.74 20.49 -1.16
N ARG A 191 13.00 20.14 -1.41
CA ARG A 191 13.44 19.62 -2.71
C ARG A 191 13.98 18.21 -2.56
N VAL A 192 13.54 17.31 -3.43
CA VAL A 192 14.13 15.98 -3.56
C VAL A 192 15.54 16.14 -4.14
N VAL A 193 16.56 15.82 -3.35
CA VAL A 193 17.98 15.93 -3.78
C VAL A 193 18.41 14.67 -4.51
N VAL A 194 17.98 13.51 -4.05
CA VAL A 194 18.27 12.21 -4.66
C VAL A 194 17.01 11.36 -4.65
N ARG A 195 16.61 10.86 -5.80
CA ARG A 195 15.63 9.80 -5.95
C ARG A 195 16.38 8.51 -6.26
N ALA A 196 16.65 7.70 -5.26
CA ALA A 196 17.18 6.37 -5.49
C ALA A 196 16.05 5.51 -6.10
N GLN A 197 16.14 5.24 -7.39
CA GLN A 197 15.33 4.17 -7.98
C GLN A 197 15.98 2.84 -7.58
N ALA A 198 15.28 2.01 -6.84
CA ALA A 198 15.70 0.64 -6.63
C ALA A 198 15.76 -0.03 -8.01
N GLN A 199 16.95 -0.40 -8.45
CA GLN A 199 17.11 -1.18 -9.67
C GLN A 199 16.83 -2.65 -9.35
N GLY A 200 16.02 -3.30 -10.18
CA GLY A 200 15.68 -4.72 -10.04
C GLY A 200 14.32 -5.01 -9.41
N PRO A 201 13.97 -6.30 -9.26
CA PRO A 201 12.69 -6.71 -8.71
C PRO A 201 12.55 -6.24 -7.26
N ARG A 202 11.38 -5.70 -6.94
CA ARG A 202 11.07 -5.20 -5.59
C ARG A 202 10.32 -6.25 -4.79
N LEU A 203 10.59 -6.28 -3.50
CA LEU A 203 9.96 -7.24 -2.59
C LEU A 203 8.44 -7.08 -2.55
N GLU A 204 7.94 -5.85 -2.73
CA GLU A 204 6.52 -5.52 -2.74
C GLU A 204 5.77 -6.14 -3.93
N ASP A 205 6.48 -6.39 -5.03
CA ASP A 205 5.90 -6.90 -6.27
C ASP A 205 6.05 -8.43 -6.39
N ALA A 206 6.69 -9.07 -5.41
CA ALA A 206 6.96 -10.51 -5.45
C ALA A 206 5.70 -11.35 -5.17
N GLU A 207 5.40 -12.30 -6.05
CA GLU A 207 4.32 -13.27 -5.87
C GLU A 207 4.64 -14.31 -4.78
N ILE A 208 5.92 -14.60 -4.56
CA ILE A 208 6.40 -15.54 -3.55
C ILE A 208 7.51 -14.86 -2.75
N ILE A 209 7.40 -14.89 -1.43
CA ILE A 209 8.42 -14.38 -0.52
C ILE A 209 8.79 -15.47 0.48
N VAL A 210 10.08 -15.73 0.63
CA VAL A 210 10.64 -16.53 1.72
C VAL A 210 11.39 -15.58 2.64
N ALA A 211 10.94 -15.42 3.87
CA ALA A 211 11.51 -14.46 4.81
C ALA A 211 12.17 -15.16 5.99
N GLY A 212 13.40 -14.73 6.30
CA GLY A 212 14.17 -15.21 7.43
C GLY A 212 14.02 -14.35 8.68
N GLY A 213 14.03 -14.98 9.83
CA GLY A 213 14.08 -14.34 11.14
C GLY A 213 15.28 -14.77 11.96
N ARG A 214 15.43 -14.20 13.15
CA ARG A 214 16.56 -14.50 14.07
C ARG A 214 16.65 -15.97 14.48
N GLY A 215 15.55 -16.74 14.35
CA GLY A 215 15.55 -18.19 14.55
C GLY A 215 16.42 -18.98 13.56
N LEU A 216 16.97 -18.35 12.52
CA LEU A 216 18.01 -18.95 11.66
C LEU A 216 19.32 -19.20 12.41
N GLY A 217 19.60 -18.47 13.50
CA GLY A 217 20.74 -18.65 14.38
C GLY A 217 22.04 -18.00 13.92
N SER A 218 22.29 -17.88 12.61
CA SER A 218 23.48 -17.18 12.08
C SER A 218 23.25 -16.59 10.68
N PRO A 219 24.06 -15.60 10.27
CA PRO A 219 23.96 -14.97 8.93
C PRO A 219 24.16 -15.99 7.79
N GLU A 220 25.01 -17.00 7.99
CA GLU A 220 25.32 -18.01 6.97
C GLU A 220 24.07 -18.81 6.60
N HIS A 221 23.17 -19.05 7.56
CA HIS A 221 21.93 -19.79 7.31
C HIS A 221 20.91 -18.99 6.50
N TYR A 222 21.07 -17.66 6.36
CA TYR A 222 20.21 -16.87 5.49
C TYR A 222 20.30 -17.31 4.03
N LYS A 223 21.42 -17.89 3.62
CA LYS A 223 21.59 -18.50 2.27
C LYS A 223 20.55 -19.57 1.97
N LEU A 224 20.06 -20.30 2.98
CA LEU A 224 18.99 -21.29 2.79
C LEU A 224 17.66 -20.61 2.44
N VAL A 225 17.40 -19.43 3.01
CA VAL A 225 16.23 -18.61 2.68
C VAL A 225 16.31 -18.13 1.22
N GLU A 226 17.48 -17.66 0.79
CA GLU A 226 17.71 -17.22 -0.60
C GLU A 226 17.55 -18.40 -1.58
N GLN A 227 18.11 -19.55 -1.26
CA GLN A 227 18.01 -20.74 -2.11
C GLN A 227 16.58 -21.27 -2.21
N LEU A 228 15.79 -21.23 -1.12
CA LEU A 228 14.38 -21.63 -1.18
C LEU A 228 13.57 -20.62 -1.98
N ALA A 229 13.82 -19.33 -1.82
CA ALA A 229 13.17 -18.27 -2.60
C ALA A 229 13.44 -18.47 -4.10
N GLU A 230 14.69 -18.69 -4.48
CA GLU A 230 15.09 -18.96 -5.86
C GLU A 230 14.43 -20.25 -6.41
N ALA A 231 14.43 -21.34 -5.64
CA ALA A 231 13.82 -22.61 -6.04
C ALA A 231 12.32 -22.47 -6.30
N LEU A 232 11.64 -21.62 -5.54
CA LEU A 232 10.22 -21.32 -5.70
C LEU A 232 9.95 -20.24 -6.77
N GLY A 233 10.98 -19.56 -7.30
CA GLY A 233 10.82 -18.45 -8.24
C GLY A 233 10.35 -17.15 -7.58
N GLY A 234 10.65 -16.99 -6.29
CA GLY A 234 10.27 -15.85 -5.47
C GLY A 234 11.48 -15.00 -5.02
N MET A 235 11.25 -14.16 -4.02
CA MET A 235 12.26 -13.28 -3.43
C MET A 235 12.53 -13.61 -1.97
N ALA A 236 13.80 -13.43 -1.56
CA ALA A 236 14.18 -13.55 -0.16
C ALA A 236 13.89 -12.23 0.58
N GLY A 237 13.18 -12.34 1.71
CA GLY A 237 12.90 -11.25 2.64
C GLY A 237 13.49 -11.51 4.02
N ALA A 238 13.37 -10.55 4.92
CA ALA A 238 13.88 -10.65 6.28
C ALA A 238 13.00 -9.92 7.29
N SER A 239 13.01 -10.38 8.53
CA SER A 239 12.49 -9.62 9.65
C SER A 239 13.50 -8.54 10.07
N ARG A 240 13.02 -7.48 10.72
CA ARG A 240 13.84 -6.34 11.15
C ARG A 240 15.11 -6.72 11.92
N PRO A 241 15.11 -7.69 12.86
CA PRO A 241 16.32 -8.05 13.57
C PRO A 241 17.50 -8.44 12.69
N LEU A 242 17.27 -9.09 11.54
CA LEU A 242 18.34 -9.46 10.62
C LEU A 242 18.97 -8.24 9.94
N VAL A 243 18.18 -7.21 9.70
CA VAL A 243 18.65 -5.93 9.13
C VAL A 243 19.41 -5.14 10.18
N ASP A 244 18.86 -5.03 11.39
CA ASP A 244 19.49 -4.31 12.52
C ASP A 244 20.84 -4.95 12.92
N GLU A 245 20.98 -6.28 12.78
CA GLU A 245 22.23 -7.04 13.01
C GLU A 245 23.16 -7.06 11.78
N GLY A 246 22.76 -6.43 10.66
CA GLY A 246 23.57 -6.32 9.45
C GLY A 246 23.70 -7.62 8.64
N TRP A 247 22.82 -8.61 8.84
CA TRP A 247 22.84 -9.85 8.06
C TRP A 247 22.38 -9.63 6.62
N VAL A 248 21.45 -8.71 6.42
CA VAL A 248 20.86 -8.40 5.11
C VAL A 248 20.61 -6.89 4.95
N ASP A 249 20.51 -6.45 3.71
CA ASP A 249 20.21 -5.05 3.38
C ASP A 249 18.76 -4.67 3.77
N ALA A 250 18.55 -3.40 4.12
CA ALA A 250 17.27 -2.85 4.52
C ALA A 250 16.16 -2.99 3.46
N SER A 251 16.51 -3.11 2.18
CA SER A 251 15.56 -3.37 1.10
C SER A 251 14.83 -4.71 1.22
N ARG A 252 15.41 -5.67 1.96
CA ARG A 252 14.83 -6.98 2.24
C ARG A 252 13.90 -7.00 3.44
N GLN A 253 13.82 -5.92 4.21
CA GLN A 253 13.02 -5.88 5.44
C GLN A 253 11.52 -5.92 5.13
N VAL A 254 10.82 -6.89 5.70
CA VAL A 254 9.35 -6.98 5.73
C VAL A 254 8.84 -6.53 7.10
N GLY A 255 7.81 -5.70 7.14
CA GLY A 255 7.19 -5.23 8.37
C GLY A 255 6.72 -3.79 8.30
N LEU A 256 6.17 -3.29 9.40
CA LEU A 256 5.60 -1.93 9.52
C LEU A 256 6.61 -0.81 9.15
N THR A 257 7.88 -1.00 9.49
CA THR A 257 8.97 -0.06 9.21
C THR A 257 9.80 -0.44 7.98
N GLY A 258 9.48 -1.56 7.34
CA GLY A 258 10.10 -2.06 6.13
C GLY A 258 9.14 -2.05 4.95
N ARG A 259 9.17 -3.12 4.17
CA ARG A 259 8.30 -3.32 3.01
C ARG A 259 7.00 -3.97 3.44
N ILE A 260 5.91 -3.48 2.87
CA ILE A 260 4.58 -4.08 3.02
C ILE A 260 4.32 -4.87 1.75
N THR A 261 4.06 -6.16 1.90
CA THR A 261 4.01 -7.15 0.82
C THR A 261 2.70 -7.90 0.82
N ARG A 262 2.27 -8.40 -0.34
CA ARG A 262 1.02 -9.16 -0.50
C ARG A 262 1.21 -10.36 -1.43
N PRO A 263 2.19 -11.22 -1.16
CA PRO A 263 2.48 -12.33 -2.05
C PRO A 263 1.34 -13.35 -2.05
N ALA A 264 1.28 -14.15 -3.09
CA ALA A 264 0.43 -15.35 -3.10
C ALA A 264 0.91 -16.37 -2.05
N LEU A 265 2.24 -16.46 -1.83
CA LEU A 265 2.85 -17.31 -0.83
C LEU A 265 3.90 -16.55 -0.02
N TYR A 266 3.75 -16.58 1.30
CA TYR A 266 4.73 -16.08 2.26
C TYR A 266 5.24 -17.23 3.13
N VAL A 267 6.53 -17.53 3.07
CA VAL A 267 7.16 -18.54 3.91
C VAL A 267 7.98 -17.85 5.00
N ALA A 268 7.53 -17.96 6.25
CA ALA A 268 8.17 -17.37 7.42
C ALA A 268 9.10 -18.39 8.08
N VAL A 269 10.39 -18.14 8.10
CA VAL A 269 11.41 -19.07 8.60
C VAL A 269 12.08 -18.48 9.85
N GLY A 270 11.86 -19.10 11.00
CA GLY A 270 12.45 -18.64 12.27
C GLY A 270 12.00 -17.22 12.69
N ILE A 271 10.78 -16.85 12.32
CA ILE A 271 10.14 -15.56 12.64
C ILE A 271 9.14 -15.78 13.77
N SER A 272 9.14 -14.93 14.79
CA SER A 272 8.24 -15.03 15.95
C SER A 272 6.78 -14.64 15.64
N GLY A 273 6.55 -13.79 14.65
CA GLY A 273 5.20 -13.31 14.34
C GLY A 273 4.75 -12.07 15.12
N ALA A 274 5.69 -11.23 15.56
CA ALA A 274 5.37 -9.95 16.18
C ALA A 274 4.48 -9.09 15.27
N SER A 275 3.55 -8.34 15.87
CA SER A 275 2.55 -7.53 15.15
C SER A 275 3.17 -6.57 14.13
N GLN A 276 4.35 -6.00 14.44
CA GLN A 276 5.08 -5.11 13.55
C GLN A 276 5.58 -5.82 12.28
N HIS A 277 5.98 -7.10 12.39
CA HIS A 277 6.35 -7.90 11.22
C HIS A 277 5.11 -8.30 10.43
N MET A 278 4.07 -8.76 11.12
CA MET A 278 2.82 -9.19 10.51
C MET A 278 2.11 -8.06 9.76
N ALA A 279 2.25 -6.82 10.21
CA ALA A 279 1.76 -5.64 9.47
C ALA A 279 2.32 -5.55 8.04
N GLY A 280 3.49 -6.14 7.77
CA GLY A 280 4.10 -6.17 6.44
C GLY A 280 3.75 -7.39 5.57
N CYS A 281 3.13 -8.44 6.12
CA CYS A 281 2.90 -9.68 5.36
C CYS A 281 1.57 -10.39 5.65
N SER A 282 0.75 -9.93 6.61
CA SER A 282 -0.52 -10.58 6.94
C SER A 282 -1.53 -10.59 5.80
N ALA A 283 -1.36 -9.74 4.79
CA ALA A 283 -2.18 -9.73 3.58
C ALA A 283 -1.79 -10.77 2.53
N ALA A 284 -0.77 -11.62 2.79
CA ALA A 284 -0.42 -12.75 1.94
C ALA A 284 -1.60 -13.73 1.79
N LYS A 285 -1.80 -14.30 0.60
CA LYS A 285 -2.90 -15.27 0.37
C LYS A 285 -2.69 -16.56 1.18
N THR A 286 -1.44 -17.00 1.29
CA THR A 286 -1.05 -18.17 2.07
C THR A 286 0.23 -17.87 2.85
N ILE A 287 0.20 -18.12 4.15
CA ILE A 287 1.38 -18.05 5.01
C ILE A 287 1.74 -19.47 5.44
N VAL A 288 3.01 -19.81 5.25
CA VAL A 288 3.64 -21.04 5.78
C VAL A 288 4.64 -20.60 6.84
N ALA A 289 4.59 -21.18 8.03
CA ALA A 289 5.52 -20.86 9.11
C ALA A 289 6.37 -22.06 9.50
N ILE A 290 7.66 -21.83 9.68
CA ILE A 290 8.64 -22.80 10.20
C ILE A 290 9.27 -22.19 11.43
N ASN A 291 9.07 -22.82 12.59
CA ASN A 291 9.63 -22.35 13.87
C ASN A 291 9.85 -23.54 14.81
N THR A 292 10.89 -23.46 15.63
CA THR A 292 11.15 -24.45 16.69
C THR A 292 10.21 -24.27 17.89
N ASP A 293 9.78 -23.03 18.15
CA ASP A 293 8.81 -22.71 19.20
C ASP A 293 7.38 -22.92 18.67
N ARG A 294 6.72 -23.98 19.19
CA ARG A 294 5.34 -24.31 18.79
C ARG A 294 4.31 -23.25 19.20
N ASP A 295 4.63 -22.41 20.19
CA ASP A 295 3.75 -21.36 20.70
C ASP A 295 4.03 -19.99 20.08
N ALA A 296 4.95 -19.95 19.10
CA ALA A 296 5.25 -18.70 18.39
C ALA A 296 4.01 -18.11 17.74
N ALA A 297 3.79 -16.79 17.93
CA ALA A 297 2.63 -16.08 17.44
C ALA A 297 2.43 -16.18 15.92
N ILE A 298 3.50 -16.45 15.15
CA ILE A 298 3.44 -16.63 13.69
C ILE A 298 2.45 -17.72 13.27
N PHE A 299 2.28 -18.78 14.08
CA PHE A 299 1.36 -19.88 13.78
C PHE A 299 -0.11 -19.47 13.82
N GLN A 300 -0.47 -18.38 14.51
CA GLN A 300 -1.83 -17.85 14.50
C GLN A 300 -2.23 -17.26 13.13
N TYR A 301 -1.25 -16.87 12.32
CA TYR A 301 -1.43 -16.30 10.98
C TYR A 301 -1.19 -17.33 9.88
N ALA A 302 -0.52 -18.43 10.19
CA ALA A 302 -0.09 -19.42 9.23
C ALA A 302 -1.25 -20.37 8.85
N ARG A 303 -1.42 -20.60 7.55
CA ARG A 303 -2.29 -21.67 7.05
C ARG A 303 -1.64 -23.07 7.25
N TYR A 304 -0.31 -23.12 7.16
CA TYR A 304 0.48 -24.34 7.38
C TYR A 304 1.64 -24.00 8.31
N GLY A 305 1.80 -24.80 9.34
CA GLY A 305 2.87 -24.66 10.32
C GLY A 305 3.73 -25.92 10.40
N ILE A 306 5.04 -25.75 10.43
CA ILE A 306 6.01 -26.82 10.66
C ILE A 306 6.78 -26.47 11.93
N VAL A 307 6.63 -27.30 12.95
CA VAL A 307 7.40 -27.17 14.20
C VAL A 307 8.68 -27.98 14.06
N GLY A 308 9.82 -27.31 13.97
CA GLY A 308 11.12 -27.95 13.80
C GLY A 308 12.23 -26.98 13.44
N ASP A 309 13.43 -27.51 13.35
CA ASP A 309 14.62 -26.74 13.01
C ASP A 309 14.63 -26.41 11.50
N CYS A 310 14.64 -25.14 11.19
CA CYS A 310 14.67 -24.68 9.79
C CYS A 310 15.94 -25.13 9.04
N ARG A 311 17.05 -25.38 9.75
CA ARG A 311 18.31 -25.85 9.15
C ARG A 311 18.20 -27.28 8.62
N GLU A 312 17.32 -28.09 9.17
CA GLU A 312 17.00 -29.44 8.70
C GLU A 312 15.90 -29.43 7.65
N ILE A 313 14.89 -28.58 7.84
CA ILE A 313 13.68 -28.52 6.99
C ILE A 313 13.96 -27.85 5.65
N LEU A 314 14.70 -26.73 5.63
CA LEU A 314 14.90 -25.95 4.39
C LEU A 314 15.63 -26.74 3.30
N PRO A 315 16.70 -27.51 3.55
CA PRO A 315 17.35 -28.30 2.51
C PRO A 315 16.39 -29.26 1.80
N GLU A 316 15.48 -29.91 2.55
CA GLU A 316 14.50 -30.83 1.98
C GLU A 316 13.43 -30.07 1.15
N LEU A 317 12.96 -28.92 1.62
CA LEU A 317 12.05 -28.08 0.87
C LEU A 317 12.67 -27.55 -0.43
N ILE A 318 13.95 -27.16 -0.38
CA ILE A 318 14.70 -26.70 -1.57
C ILE A 318 14.80 -27.83 -2.59
N ARG A 319 15.15 -29.04 -2.13
CA ARG A 319 15.22 -30.22 -3.00
C ARG A 319 13.86 -30.49 -3.67
N ALA A 320 12.81 -30.57 -2.89
CA ALA A 320 11.46 -30.84 -3.39
C ALA A 320 10.96 -29.75 -4.36
N ALA A 321 11.24 -28.47 -4.06
CA ALA A 321 10.87 -27.36 -4.93
C ALA A 321 11.59 -27.43 -6.31
N ARG A 322 12.88 -27.76 -6.31
CA ARG A 322 13.67 -27.92 -7.53
C ARG A 322 13.21 -29.10 -8.37
N GLU A 323 12.94 -30.26 -7.74
CA GLU A 323 12.39 -31.44 -8.42
C GLU A 323 11.06 -31.16 -9.09
N ARG A 324 10.15 -30.46 -8.39
CA ARG A 324 8.84 -30.10 -8.94
C ARG A 324 8.92 -29.08 -10.08
N ARG A 325 9.90 -28.18 -10.04
CA ARG A 325 10.12 -27.21 -11.12
C ARG A 325 10.72 -27.87 -12.38
N ALA A 326 11.50 -28.93 -12.21
CA ALA A 326 12.08 -29.70 -13.31
C ALA A 326 11.05 -30.64 -13.96
N ASN A 327 10.01 -31.05 -13.24
CA ASN A 327 8.93 -31.92 -13.70
C ASN A 327 7.56 -31.28 -13.35
N PRO A 328 7.12 -30.25 -14.11
CA PRO A 328 5.89 -29.48 -13.84
C PRO A 328 4.59 -30.29 -14.02
#